data_065efecbb69198ababcbc9b41ae0ee24
#
_entry.id   065efecbb69198ababcbc9b41ae0ee24
#
_cell.length_a   1.000
_cell.length_b   1.000
_cell.length_c   1.000
_cell.angle_alpha   90.00
_cell.angle_beta   90.00
_cell.angle_gamma   90.00
#
_symmetry.space_group_name_H-M   'P 1'
#
loop_
_entity.id
_entity.type
_entity.pdbx_description
1 polymer ?
#
loop_
_entity_poly.entity_id
_entity_poly.type
_entity_poly.pdbx_seq_one_letter_code
_entity_poly.pdbx_strand_id
1 'polypeptide(L)'
;APLTDRPVRIHFHIPVNGDMKKMPVLFVFPGLERNADDYLNAWRAEASNREVMVFVFEFPTETYSTAQYIEGGMFQGNTLLDRSEWTFSLIESVFDTVRKDTGSSRNKYDVWGHSAGAQFVHRYVTFMPDTRVDRAVSANAGWYTLPDVDVAYPYGLKNTDVATTSRVASLFARKLIVHLGTADTDRNGLNTSAGAEAQGANRYQRGKYYFSEANRISTKDGCSLNWDKYEVAGVAHEYAKMAAAGAKILY
;
A
#
# COMPACT_ATOMS: atom_id res chain seq x y z
N ALA A 1 -20.82 10.81 5.32
CA ALA A 1 -20.05 9.61 4.98
C ALA A 1 -19.81 8.80 6.25
N PRO A 2 -19.77 7.47 6.21
CA PRO A 2 -19.64 6.62 7.40
C PRO A 2 -18.38 6.85 8.24
N LEU A 3 -17.38 7.57 7.72
CA LEU A 3 -16.12 7.87 8.41
C LEU A 3 -15.94 9.36 8.73
N THR A 4 -17.01 10.16 8.75
CA THR A 4 -16.94 11.60 9.03
C THR A 4 -16.51 11.92 10.45
N ASP A 5 -16.67 11.00 11.38
CA ASP A 5 -16.28 11.11 12.79
C ASP A 5 -14.82 10.67 13.06
N ARG A 6 -14.13 10.16 12.03
CA ARG A 6 -12.75 9.65 12.12
C ARG A 6 -11.81 10.45 11.21
N PRO A 7 -11.28 11.59 11.68
CA PRO A 7 -10.42 12.43 10.88
C PRO A 7 -9.09 11.73 10.55
N VAL A 8 -8.63 11.90 9.32
CA VAL A 8 -7.28 11.58 8.87
C VAL A 8 -6.53 12.89 8.69
N ARG A 9 -5.30 12.96 9.20
CA ARG A 9 -4.43 14.11 8.96
C ARG A 9 -3.59 13.85 7.72
N ILE A 10 -3.39 14.87 6.91
CA ILE A 10 -2.56 14.80 5.70
C ILE A 10 -1.40 15.77 5.86
N HIS A 11 -0.20 15.22 5.97
CA HIS A 11 1.06 15.98 5.93
C HIS A 11 1.53 16.04 4.48
N PHE A 12 1.97 17.20 4.00
CA PHE A 12 2.30 17.30 2.58
C PHE A 12 3.55 18.12 2.29
N HIS A 13 4.13 17.85 1.14
CA HIS A 13 5.16 18.66 0.53
C HIS A 13 4.85 18.84 -0.96
N ILE A 14 4.79 20.10 -1.37
CA ILE A 14 4.64 20.49 -2.76
C ILE A 14 5.91 21.23 -3.16
N PRO A 15 6.67 20.74 -4.16
CA PRO A 15 7.86 21.44 -4.66
C PRO A 15 7.54 22.87 -5.12
N VAL A 16 8.42 23.79 -4.81
CA VAL A 16 8.25 25.21 -5.21
C VAL A 16 8.52 25.46 -6.70
N ASN A 17 9.30 24.56 -7.32
CA ASN A 17 9.60 24.61 -8.75
C ASN A 17 8.67 23.66 -9.51
N GLY A 18 8.44 23.97 -10.78
CA GLY A 18 7.61 23.15 -11.67
C GLY A 18 6.14 23.55 -11.73
N ASP A 19 5.39 22.86 -12.57
CA ASP A 19 3.95 23.12 -12.80
C ASP A 19 3.10 22.19 -11.91
N MET A 20 2.60 22.72 -10.81
CA MET A 20 1.76 22.00 -9.85
C MET A 20 0.55 21.30 -10.52
N LYS A 21 0.03 21.86 -11.62
CA LYS A 21 -1.07 21.22 -12.35
C LYS A 21 -0.68 19.90 -13.02
N LYS A 22 0.62 19.73 -13.33
CA LYS A 22 1.15 18.56 -14.03
C LYS A 22 1.99 17.64 -13.17
N MET A 23 2.41 18.08 -11.97
CA MET A 23 3.18 17.25 -11.06
C MET A 23 2.48 15.92 -10.78
N PRO A 24 3.21 14.79 -10.75
CA PRO A 24 2.67 13.55 -10.20
C PRO A 24 2.21 13.73 -8.75
N VAL A 25 1.23 12.95 -8.35
CA VAL A 25 0.71 12.91 -6.98
C VAL A 25 1.11 11.58 -6.37
N LEU A 26 1.81 11.61 -5.25
CA LEU A 26 2.18 10.44 -4.46
C LEU A 26 1.49 10.46 -3.10
N PHE A 27 0.79 9.40 -2.79
CA PHE A 27 0.23 9.12 -1.47
C PHE A 27 1.13 8.15 -0.73
N VAL A 28 1.53 8.52 0.48
CA VAL A 28 2.48 7.78 1.31
C VAL A 28 1.78 7.29 2.58
N PHE A 29 1.99 6.01 2.90
CA PHE A 29 1.42 5.34 4.06
C PHE A 29 2.54 4.88 5.01
N PRO A 30 2.63 5.46 6.22
CA PRO A 30 3.66 5.16 7.21
C PRO A 30 3.60 3.75 7.79
N GLY A 31 4.61 3.39 8.57
CA GLY A 31 4.65 2.20 9.39
C GLY A 31 3.63 2.20 10.53
N LEU A 32 3.76 1.25 11.44
CA LEU A 32 2.79 1.04 12.52
C LEU A 32 2.70 2.23 13.51
N GLU A 33 3.78 2.97 13.66
CA GLU A 33 3.84 4.16 14.53
C GLU A 33 3.06 5.36 13.99
N ARG A 34 2.61 5.31 12.72
CA ARG A 34 1.87 6.39 12.05
C ARG A 34 2.60 7.75 12.05
N ASN A 35 3.93 7.75 12.17
CA ASN A 35 4.81 8.91 12.25
C ASN A 35 4.95 9.62 10.90
N ALA A 36 3.89 10.27 10.46
CA ALA A 36 3.77 10.86 9.12
C ALA A 36 4.84 11.92 8.81
N ASP A 37 5.23 12.73 9.80
CA ASP A 37 6.28 13.75 9.63
C ASP A 37 7.63 13.14 9.25
N ASP A 38 8.01 12.01 9.84
CA ASP A 38 9.26 11.32 9.53
C ASP A 38 9.26 10.80 8.10
N TYR A 39 8.12 10.24 7.66
CA TYR A 39 7.95 9.78 6.27
C TYR A 39 7.94 10.95 5.29
N LEU A 40 7.29 12.07 5.64
CA LEU A 40 7.33 13.28 4.82
C LEU A 40 8.76 13.81 4.68
N ASN A 41 9.53 13.83 5.78
CA ASN A 41 10.93 14.25 5.76
C ASN A 41 11.79 13.32 4.90
N ALA A 42 11.57 12.01 4.96
CA ALA A 42 12.27 11.04 4.11
C ALA A 42 11.99 11.23 2.60
N TRP A 43 10.77 11.68 2.26
CA TRP A 43 10.37 11.93 0.86
C TRP A 43 10.71 13.33 0.36
N ARG A 44 10.92 14.33 1.23
CA ARG A 44 11.00 15.74 0.86
C ARG A 44 12.07 16.06 -0.20
N ALA A 45 13.28 15.54 -0.04
CA ALA A 45 14.37 15.78 -1.00
C ALA A 45 14.07 15.10 -2.35
N GLU A 46 13.60 13.86 -2.32
CA GLU A 46 13.24 13.08 -3.51
C GLU A 46 12.07 13.73 -4.27
N ALA A 47 11.08 14.21 -3.53
CA ALA A 47 9.92 14.92 -4.08
C ALA A 47 10.33 16.21 -4.79
N SER A 48 11.20 17.02 -4.16
CA SER A 48 11.69 18.28 -4.74
C SER A 48 12.53 18.03 -6.00
N ASN A 49 13.41 17.04 -5.98
CA ASN A 49 14.30 16.71 -7.10
C ASN A 49 13.55 16.17 -8.33
N ARG A 50 12.36 15.59 -8.12
CA ARG A 50 11.55 14.95 -9.17
C ARG A 50 10.25 15.67 -9.48
N GLU A 51 10.03 16.82 -8.85
CA GLU A 51 8.81 17.64 -9.01
C GLU A 51 7.53 16.82 -8.75
N VAL A 52 7.47 16.10 -7.61
CA VAL A 52 6.35 15.26 -7.19
C VAL A 52 5.67 15.86 -5.98
N MET A 53 4.35 16.00 -6.00
CA MET A 53 3.57 16.34 -4.82
C MET A 53 3.41 15.12 -3.93
N VAL A 54 3.85 15.19 -2.69
CA VAL A 54 3.78 14.10 -1.71
C VAL A 54 2.78 14.43 -0.62
N PHE A 55 1.87 13.49 -0.35
CA PHE A 55 0.85 13.55 0.70
C PHE A 55 0.95 12.31 1.59
N VAL A 56 1.29 12.50 2.85
CA VAL A 56 1.49 11.41 3.82
C VAL A 56 0.26 11.32 4.71
N PHE A 57 -0.34 10.14 4.78
CA PHE A 57 -1.54 9.88 5.56
C PHE A 57 -1.18 9.51 7.01
N GLU A 58 -1.65 10.30 7.97
CA GLU A 58 -1.65 9.94 9.38
C GLU A 58 -3.04 9.46 9.77
N PHE A 59 -3.15 8.18 10.07
CA PHE A 59 -4.34 7.56 10.67
C PHE A 59 -4.12 7.47 12.19
N PRO A 60 -4.63 8.41 13.00
CA PRO A 60 -4.33 8.45 14.41
C PRO A 60 -4.68 7.13 15.13
N THR A 61 -3.79 6.65 15.98
CA THR A 61 -3.95 5.36 16.69
C THR A 61 -5.14 5.36 17.66
N GLU A 62 -5.54 6.55 18.12
CA GLU A 62 -6.70 6.77 19.00
C GLU A 62 -8.03 6.49 18.27
N THR A 63 -8.06 6.68 16.96
CA THR A 63 -9.27 6.55 16.13
C THR A 63 -9.24 5.38 15.17
N TYR A 64 -8.04 4.93 14.79
CA TYR A 64 -7.85 3.80 13.86
C TYR A 64 -7.05 2.70 14.52
N SER A 65 -7.70 1.60 14.86
CA SER A 65 -7.01 0.39 15.31
C SER A 65 -6.03 -0.12 14.23
N THR A 66 -5.14 -1.01 14.64
CA THR A 66 -4.20 -1.65 13.70
C THR A 66 -4.93 -2.34 12.54
N ALA A 67 -6.00 -3.10 12.83
CA ALA A 67 -6.79 -3.76 11.79
C ALA A 67 -7.50 -2.76 10.85
N GLN A 68 -8.03 -1.66 11.39
CA GLN A 68 -8.61 -0.60 10.56
C GLN A 68 -7.58 0.04 9.62
N TYR A 69 -6.35 0.15 10.05
CA TYR A 69 -5.27 0.65 9.20
C TYR A 69 -4.76 -0.42 8.23
N ILE A 70 -4.16 -1.49 8.72
CA ILE A 70 -3.45 -2.44 7.86
C ILE A 70 -4.36 -3.33 7.01
N GLU A 71 -5.60 -3.56 7.49
CA GLU A 71 -6.60 -4.43 6.85
C GLU A 71 -7.81 -3.66 6.31
N GLY A 72 -7.77 -2.32 6.40
CA GLY A 72 -8.81 -1.45 5.88
C GLY A 72 -10.10 -1.42 6.69
N GLY A 73 -10.17 -2.09 7.83
CA GLY A 73 -11.38 -2.17 8.65
C GLY A 73 -12.54 -2.83 7.92
N MET A 74 -12.26 -3.79 7.03
CA MET A 74 -13.25 -4.41 6.15
C MET A 74 -14.25 -5.31 6.89
N PHE A 75 -13.87 -5.82 8.06
CA PHE A 75 -14.68 -6.77 8.81
C PHE A 75 -15.05 -6.27 10.21
N GLN A 76 -16.26 -6.58 10.64
CA GLN A 76 -16.69 -6.53 12.03
C GLN A 76 -17.01 -7.96 12.50
N GLY A 77 -16.14 -8.52 13.33
CA GLY A 77 -16.16 -9.95 13.60
C GLY A 77 -15.94 -10.75 12.30
N ASN A 78 -16.89 -11.61 11.95
CA ASN A 78 -16.86 -12.39 10.70
C ASN A 78 -17.69 -11.78 9.56
N THR A 79 -18.27 -10.61 9.76
CA THR A 79 -19.15 -9.94 8.78
C THR A 79 -18.34 -8.95 7.96
N LEU A 80 -18.34 -9.13 6.64
CA LEU A 80 -17.80 -8.16 5.70
C LEU A 80 -18.73 -6.93 5.68
N LEU A 81 -18.16 -5.75 5.96
CA LEU A 81 -18.88 -4.47 5.96
C LEU A 81 -19.08 -3.93 4.55
N ASP A 82 -19.98 -2.95 4.38
CA ASP A 82 -20.08 -2.19 3.15
C ASP A 82 -18.77 -1.43 2.87
N ARG A 83 -18.39 -1.33 1.59
CA ARG A 83 -17.13 -0.66 1.20
C ARG A 83 -17.05 0.79 1.65
N SER A 84 -18.18 1.48 1.77
CA SER A 84 -18.23 2.87 2.26
C SER A 84 -17.80 3.02 3.73
N GLU A 85 -17.79 1.93 4.49
CA GLU A 85 -17.35 1.88 5.89
C GLU A 85 -15.87 1.53 6.04
N TRP A 86 -15.21 1.08 4.94
CA TRP A 86 -13.81 0.73 4.98
C TRP A 86 -12.91 1.96 5.03
N THR A 87 -11.82 1.88 5.77
CA THR A 87 -10.79 2.93 5.79
C THR A 87 -10.26 3.25 4.39
N PHE A 88 -10.24 2.26 3.51
CA PHE A 88 -9.83 2.41 2.12
C PHE A 88 -10.68 3.41 1.33
N SER A 89 -11.95 3.59 1.67
CA SER A 89 -12.87 4.50 0.96
C SER A 89 -12.49 5.98 1.05
N LEU A 90 -11.66 6.35 2.03
CA LEU A 90 -11.19 7.73 2.22
C LEU A 90 -10.25 8.21 1.11
N ILE A 91 -9.47 7.30 0.51
CA ILE A 91 -8.32 7.68 -0.31
C ILE A 91 -8.74 8.43 -1.58
N GLU A 92 -9.79 7.96 -2.25
CA GLU A 92 -10.30 8.61 -3.46
C GLU A 92 -10.83 10.03 -3.17
N SER A 93 -11.51 10.22 -2.03
CA SER A 93 -12.01 11.54 -1.61
C SER A 93 -10.87 12.52 -1.32
N VAL A 94 -9.77 12.02 -0.74
CA VAL A 94 -8.56 12.85 -0.53
C VAL A 94 -7.95 13.23 -1.88
N PHE A 95 -7.91 12.32 -2.86
CA PHE A 95 -7.41 12.67 -4.19
C PHE A 95 -8.26 13.75 -4.88
N ASP A 96 -9.58 13.69 -4.75
CA ASP A 96 -10.46 14.76 -5.27
C ASP A 96 -10.18 16.11 -4.60
N THR A 97 -9.95 16.10 -3.28
CA THR A 97 -9.57 17.30 -2.53
C THR A 97 -8.21 17.84 -3.01
N VAL A 98 -7.20 16.99 -3.13
CA VAL A 98 -5.88 17.37 -3.66
C VAL A 98 -5.99 17.99 -5.04
N ARG A 99 -6.74 17.38 -5.95
CA ARG A 99 -6.96 17.94 -7.31
C ARG A 99 -7.61 19.31 -7.28
N LYS A 100 -8.63 19.47 -6.46
CA LYS A 100 -9.34 20.74 -6.30
C LYS A 100 -8.43 21.84 -5.76
N ASP A 101 -7.70 21.55 -4.69
CA ASP A 101 -6.93 22.56 -3.95
C ASP A 101 -5.64 22.95 -4.69
N THR A 102 -5.02 22.01 -5.43
CA THR A 102 -3.82 22.26 -6.23
C THR A 102 -4.10 22.65 -7.67
N GLY A 103 -5.32 22.49 -8.14
CA GLY A 103 -5.69 22.64 -9.56
C GLY A 103 -5.10 21.54 -10.45
N SER A 104 -4.70 20.40 -9.88
CA SER A 104 -4.06 19.31 -10.62
C SER A 104 -4.94 18.74 -11.72
N SER A 105 -4.38 18.62 -12.92
CA SER A 105 -5.01 17.97 -14.07
C SER A 105 -4.80 16.44 -14.09
N ARG A 106 -4.06 15.90 -13.11
CA ARG A 106 -3.83 14.46 -13.02
C ARG A 106 -5.14 13.73 -12.74
N ASN A 107 -5.36 12.63 -13.43
CA ASN A 107 -6.51 11.74 -13.24
C ASN A 107 -6.13 10.44 -12.51
N LYS A 108 -4.84 10.28 -12.21
CA LYS A 108 -4.29 9.15 -11.46
C LYS A 108 -3.24 9.62 -10.46
N TYR A 109 -2.97 8.77 -9.47
CA TYR A 109 -1.94 8.99 -8.45
C TYR A 109 -1.19 7.70 -8.17
N ASP A 110 0.03 7.84 -7.66
CA ASP A 110 0.84 6.72 -7.16
C ASP A 110 0.63 6.53 -5.66
N VAL A 111 0.81 5.30 -5.19
CA VAL A 111 0.79 5.00 -3.76
C VAL A 111 2.08 4.27 -3.36
N TRP A 112 2.64 4.65 -2.23
CA TRP A 112 3.78 3.99 -1.63
C TRP A 112 3.52 3.79 -0.14
N GLY A 113 3.81 2.60 0.37
CA GLY A 113 3.70 2.32 1.80
C GLY A 113 4.87 1.48 2.28
N HIS A 114 5.25 1.66 3.55
CA HIS A 114 6.31 0.89 4.21
C HIS A 114 5.76 0.15 5.43
N SER A 115 6.21 -1.09 5.66
CA SER A 115 5.81 -1.87 6.84
C SER A 115 4.28 -2.04 6.94
N ALA A 116 3.63 -1.47 7.95
CA ALA A 116 2.16 -1.42 8.07
C ALA A 116 1.51 -0.68 6.90
N GLY A 117 2.11 0.42 6.42
CA GLY A 117 1.64 1.13 5.23
C GLY A 117 1.77 0.30 3.95
N ALA A 118 2.77 -0.58 3.86
CA ALA A 118 2.87 -1.54 2.75
C ALA A 118 1.74 -2.59 2.80
N GLN A 119 1.34 -2.98 4.02
CA GLN A 119 0.18 -3.84 4.23
C GLN A 119 -1.11 -3.13 3.82
N PHE A 120 -1.25 -1.84 4.11
CA PHE A 120 -2.35 -1.01 3.62
C PHE A 120 -2.37 -0.98 2.09
N VAL A 121 -1.24 -0.63 1.46
CA VAL A 121 -1.17 -0.40 0.01
C VAL A 121 -1.53 -1.64 -0.80
N HIS A 122 -0.95 -2.82 -0.51
CA HIS A 122 -1.27 -3.99 -1.32
C HIS A 122 -2.73 -4.44 -1.14
N ARG A 123 -3.31 -4.29 0.07
CA ARG A 123 -4.72 -4.59 0.30
C ARG A 123 -5.63 -3.54 -0.34
N TYR A 124 -5.26 -2.27 -0.27
CA TYR A 124 -6.01 -1.20 -0.91
C TYR A 124 -6.22 -1.49 -2.40
N VAL A 125 -5.16 -1.80 -3.13
CA VAL A 125 -5.30 -2.11 -4.57
C VAL A 125 -5.96 -3.47 -4.83
N THR A 126 -5.92 -4.40 -3.89
CA THR A 126 -6.59 -5.69 -3.98
C THR A 126 -8.11 -5.54 -3.82
N PHE A 127 -8.55 -4.82 -2.81
CA PHE A 127 -9.96 -4.76 -2.41
C PHE A 127 -10.72 -3.57 -2.99
N MET A 128 -10.03 -2.57 -3.53
CA MET A 128 -10.61 -1.38 -4.15
C MET A 128 -10.29 -1.34 -5.66
N PRO A 129 -11.00 -2.12 -6.50
CA PRO A 129 -10.65 -2.29 -7.92
C PRO A 129 -10.82 -1.04 -8.76
N ASP A 130 -11.71 -0.14 -8.36
CA ASP A 130 -12.10 1.05 -9.14
C ASP A 130 -11.29 2.31 -8.79
N THR A 131 -10.14 2.15 -8.11
CA THR A 131 -9.27 3.28 -7.74
C THR A 131 -8.49 3.86 -8.92
N ARG A 132 -8.17 5.16 -8.80
CA ARG A 132 -7.33 5.89 -9.75
C ARG A 132 -5.83 5.70 -9.50
N VAL A 133 -5.44 4.67 -8.79
CA VAL A 133 -4.02 4.31 -8.59
C VAL A 133 -3.38 3.97 -9.93
N ASP A 134 -2.26 4.63 -10.26
CA ASP A 134 -1.44 4.29 -11.42
C ASP A 134 -0.40 3.20 -11.08
N ARG A 135 0.40 3.45 -10.04
CA ARG A 135 1.41 2.51 -9.53
C ARG A 135 1.31 2.39 -8.02
N ALA A 136 1.44 1.17 -7.52
CA ALA A 136 1.42 0.87 -6.10
C ALA A 136 2.74 0.21 -5.67
N VAL A 137 3.37 0.72 -4.62
CA VAL A 137 4.62 0.17 -4.08
C VAL A 137 4.38 -0.30 -2.65
N SER A 138 4.50 -1.59 -2.42
CA SER A 138 4.42 -2.23 -1.10
C SER A 138 5.84 -2.55 -0.61
N ALA A 139 6.40 -1.68 0.25
CA ALA A 139 7.77 -1.78 0.73
C ALA A 139 7.85 -2.47 2.09
N ASN A 140 8.56 -3.59 2.18
CA ASN A 140 8.85 -4.31 3.42
C ASN A 140 7.61 -4.61 4.28
N ALA A 141 6.51 -5.07 3.67
CA ALA A 141 5.30 -5.42 4.43
C ALA A 141 5.57 -6.53 5.46
N GLY A 142 4.91 -6.42 6.62
CA GLY A 142 5.04 -7.40 7.68
C GLY A 142 4.50 -8.78 7.33
N TRP A 143 3.43 -8.83 6.53
CA TRP A 143 2.80 -10.03 5.96
C TRP A 143 1.81 -9.61 4.88
N TYR A 144 1.32 -10.57 4.08
CA TYR A 144 0.53 -10.28 2.89
C TYR A 144 -0.82 -11.01 2.88
N THR A 145 -1.80 -10.42 2.19
CA THR A 145 -2.99 -11.13 1.71
C THR A 145 -2.67 -11.67 0.33
N LEU A 146 -2.58 -12.98 0.21
CA LEU A 146 -2.27 -13.66 -1.05
C LEU A 146 -3.42 -13.48 -2.06
N PRO A 147 -3.15 -13.39 -3.36
CA PRO A 147 -4.18 -13.34 -4.40
C PRO A 147 -4.79 -14.74 -4.64
N ASP A 148 -5.09 -15.45 -3.56
CA ASP A 148 -5.57 -16.83 -3.55
C ASP A 148 -7.01 -16.88 -3.04
N VAL A 149 -7.93 -17.38 -3.89
CA VAL A 149 -9.36 -17.45 -3.60
C VAL A 149 -9.72 -18.61 -2.65
N ASP A 150 -8.82 -19.56 -2.44
CA ASP A 150 -9.02 -20.72 -1.57
C ASP A 150 -8.51 -20.49 -0.15
N VAL A 151 -7.61 -19.51 0.04
CA VAL A 151 -7.07 -19.13 1.34
C VAL A 151 -7.95 -18.07 1.98
N ALA A 152 -8.34 -18.30 3.25
CA ALA A 152 -9.21 -17.40 3.98
C ALA A 152 -8.55 -16.04 4.27
N TYR A 153 -9.34 -14.97 4.22
CA TYR A 153 -8.94 -13.66 4.74
C TYR A 153 -8.59 -13.77 6.24
N PRO A 154 -7.56 -13.11 6.74
CA PRO A 154 -6.82 -12.04 6.08
C PRO A 154 -5.58 -12.48 5.25
N TYR A 155 -5.29 -13.78 5.16
CA TYR A 155 -4.10 -14.29 4.46
C TYR A 155 -4.33 -14.58 2.98
N GLY A 156 -5.57 -14.62 2.53
CA GLY A 156 -6.01 -14.77 1.15
C GLY A 156 -7.36 -14.08 0.91
N LEU A 157 -8.03 -14.40 -0.18
CA LEU A 157 -9.24 -13.70 -0.63
C LEU A 157 -10.55 -14.38 -0.25
N LYS A 158 -10.51 -15.65 0.18
CA LYS A 158 -11.73 -16.40 0.53
C LYS A 158 -12.53 -15.66 1.61
N ASN A 159 -13.85 -15.66 1.48
CA ASN A 159 -14.80 -14.94 2.31
C ASN A 159 -14.78 -13.39 2.11
N THR A 160 -14.25 -12.92 0.98
CA THR A 160 -14.36 -11.52 0.56
C THR A 160 -15.12 -11.40 -0.77
N ASP A 161 -15.53 -10.20 -1.13
CA ASP A 161 -16.27 -9.91 -2.36
C ASP A 161 -15.39 -9.89 -3.63
N VAL A 162 -14.08 -10.02 -3.47
CA VAL A 162 -13.10 -10.10 -4.58
C VAL A 162 -12.56 -11.52 -4.81
N ALA A 163 -13.08 -12.51 -4.10
CA ALA A 163 -12.65 -13.91 -4.19
C ALA A 163 -13.16 -14.60 -5.47
N THR A 164 -12.84 -14.06 -6.64
CA THR A 164 -13.17 -14.64 -7.95
C THR A 164 -11.96 -14.55 -8.89
N THR A 165 -11.83 -15.51 -9.81
CA THR A 165 -10.74 -15.54 -10.79
C THR A 165 -10.68 -14.26 -11.63
N SER A 166 -11.84 -13.69 -12.01
CA SER A 166 -11.91 -12.45 -12.78
C SER A 166 -11.37 -11.23 -11.99
N ARG A 167 -11.63 -11.18 -10.70
CA ARG A 167 -11.10 -10.11 -9.82
C ARG A 167 -9.60 -10.27 -9.61
N VAL A 168 -9.11 -11.50 -9.45
CA VAL A 168 -7.67 -11.79 -9.38
C VAL A 168 -6.97 -11.41 -10.68
N ALA A 169 -7.53 -11.74 -11.84
CA ALA A 169 -6.98 -11.30 -13.13
C ALA A 169 -6.94 -9.78 -13.26
N SER A 170 -7.99 -9.07 -12.80
CA SER A 170 -8.00 -7.60 -12.77
C SER A 170 -6.96 -7.02 -11.81
N LEU A 171 -6.72 -7.66 -10.66
CA LEU A 171 -5.64 -7.29 -9.73
C LEU A 171 -4.26 -7.49 -10.37
N PHE A 172 -4.05 -8.60 -11.06
CA PHE A 172 -2.78 -8.87 -11.75
C PHE A 172 -2.48 -7.92 -12.90
N ALA A 173 -3.51 -7.33 -13.51
CA ALA A 173 -3.34 -6.29 -14.53
C ALA A 173 -2.87 -4.94 -13.95
N ARG A 174 -2.95 -4.72 -12.63
CA ARG A 174 -2.50 -3.49 -11.96
C ARG A 174 -0.98 -3.48 -11.80
N LYS A 175 -0.39 -2.29 -11.77
CA LYS A 175 1.04 -2.11 -11.48
C LYS A 175 1.28 -2.12 -9.97
N LEU A 176 1.49 -3.30 -9.41
CA LEU A 176 1.91 -3.47 -8.01
C LEU A 176 3.39 -3.86 -7.97
N ILE A 177 4.15 -3.14 -7.17
CA ILE A 177 5.57 -3.34 -6.97
C ILE A 177 5.81 -3.87 -5.56
N VAL A 178 6.33 -5.08 -5.45
CA VAL A 178 6.81 -5.66 -4.20
C VAL A 178 8.25 -5.21 -3.99
N HIS A 179 8.48 -4.32 -3.03
CA HIS A 179 9.74 -3.63 -2.84
C HIS A 179 10.39 -4.10 -1.53
N LEU A 180 11.55 -4.72 -1.60
CA LEU A 180 12.14 -5.48 -0.50
C LEU A 180 13.57 -5.04 -0.18
N GLY A 181 13.82 -4.70 1.09
CA GLY A 181 15.17 -4.60 1.61
C GLY A 181 15.75 -5.99 1.89
N THR A 182 16.89 -6.35 1.30
CA THR A 182 17.42 -7.72 1.41
C THR A 182 17.92 -8.07 2.81
N ALA A 183 18.21 -7.07 3.64
CA ALA A 183 18.62 -7.23 5.04
C ALA A 183 17.45 -7.12 6.05
N ASP A 184 16.18 -6.98 5.58
CA ASP A 184 15.01 -6.94 6.46
C ASP A 184 14.63 -8.35 6.94
N THR A 185 15.52 -8.91 7.76
CA THR A 185 15.44 -10.27 8.29
C THR A 185 15.17 -10.33 9.80
N ASP A 186 15.08 -9.17 10.46
CA ASP A 186 14.74 -9.09 11.88
C ASP A 186 13.29 -9.54 12.13
N ARG A 187 13.10 -10.32 13.19
CA ARG A 187 11.80 -10.85 13.60
C ARG A 187 11.08 -9.98 14.64
N ASN A 188 11.75 -8.96 15.18
CA ASN A 188 11.16 -8.09 16.19
C ASN A 188 9.90 -7.38 15.64
N GLY A 189 8.81 -7.43 16.42
CA GLY A 189 7.54 -6.83 16.06
C GLY A 189 6.81 -7.50 14.88
N LEU A 190 7.26 -8.68 14.42
CA LEU A 190 6.55 -9.44 13.39
C LEU A 190 5.28 -10.11 13.93
N ASN A 191 4.27 -10.21 13.07
CA ASN A 191 3.15 -11.13 13.28
C ASN A 191 3.68 -12.58 13.23
N THR A 192 3.46 -13.32 14.30
CA THR A 192 3.89 -14.73 14.47
C THR A 192 2.74 -15.71 14.40
N SER A 193 1.56 -15.29 13.93
CA SER A 193 0.43 -16.18 13.68
C SER A 193 0.78 -17.21 12.59
N ALA A 194 0.17 -18.37 12.62
CA ALA A 194 0.44 -19.47 11.70
C ALA A 194 0.34 -19.03 10.21
N GLY A 195 -0.63 -18.21 9.85
CA GLY A 195 -0.79 -17.73 8.48
C GLY A 195 0.30 -16.75 8.03
N ALA A 196 0.86 -15.95 8.95
CA ALA A 196 2.00 -15.08 8.65
C ALA A 196 3.32 -15.88 8.58
N GLU A 197 3.52 -16.82 9.50
CA GLU A 197 4.71 -17.71 9.52
C GLU A 197 4.77 -18.62 8.28
N ALA A 198 3.62 -19.06 7.76
CA ALA A 198 3.56 -19.83 6.52
C ALA A 198 4.11 -19.07 5.30
N GLN A 199 4.13 -17.72 5.33
CA GLN A 199 4.67 -16.89 4.27
C GLN A 199 6.21 -16.74 4.35
N GLY A 200 6.81 -17.04 5.51
CA GLY A 200 8.25 -16.94 5.73
C GLY A 200 8.61 -16.39 7.10
N ALA A 201 9.86 -16.61 7.50
CA ALA A 201 10.35 -16.27 8.83
C ALA A 201 10.56 -14.76 9.06
N ASN A 202 10.63 -13.96 8.01
CA ASN A 202 10.89 -12.52 8.09
C ASN A 202 10.25 -11.77 6.90
N ARG A 203 10.27 -10.43 6.94
CA ARG A 203 9.62 -9.58 5.93
C ARG A 203 10.15 -9.82 4.52
N TYR A 204 11.45 -9.97 4.37
CA TYR A 204 12.08 -10.25 3.07
C TYR A 204 11.59 -11.58 2.47
N GLN A 205 11.56 -12.66 3.26
CA GLN A 205 11.06 -13.95 2.80
C GLN A 205 9.56 -13.89 2.47
N ARG A 206 8.76 -13.23 3.30
CA ARG A 206 7.31 -13.08 3.08
C ARG A 206 7.00 -12.32 1.79
N GLY A 207 7.75 -11.26 1.48
CA GLY A 207 7.58 -10.52 0.23
C GLY A 207 7.97 -11.36 -0.99
N LYS A 208 9.03 -12.13 -0.90
CA LYS A 208 9.40 -13.09 -1.96
C LYS A 208 8.34 -14.15 -2.18
N TYR A 209 7.81 -14.70 -1.10
CA TYR A 209 6.72 -15.69 -1.17
C TYR A 209 5.47 -15.10 -1.81
N TYR A 210 5.05 -13.90 -1.39
CA TYR A 210 3.90 -13.19 -1.97
C TYR A 210 4.02 -13.02 -3.49
N PHE A 211 5.17 -12.55 -3.96
CA PHE A 211 5.43 -12.39 -5.39
C PHE A 211 5.48 -13.73 -6.15
N SER A 212 6.08 -14.76 -5.53
CA SER A 212 6.13 -16.12 -6.08
C SER A 212 4.73 -16.73 -6.23
N GLU A 213 3.87 -16.58 -5.23
CA GLU A 213 2.49 -17.06 -5.27
C GLU A 213 1.65 -16.33 -6.32
N ALA A 214 1.84 -15.01 -6.48
CA ALA A 214 1.18 -14.25 -7.53
C ALA A 214 1.58 -14.78 -8.92
N ASN A 215 2.87 -15.06 -9.16
CA ASN A 215 3.34 -15.68 -10.41
C ASN A 215 2.75 -17.09 -10.62
N ARG A 216 2.73 -17.92 -9.59
CA ARG A 216 2.17 -19.27 -9.65
C ARG A 216 0.69 -19.24 -10.03
N ILE A 217 -0.09 -18.36 -9.38
CA ILE A 217 -1.54 -18.24 -9.61
C ILE A 217 -1.80 -17.66 -10.99
N SER A 218 -1.09 -16.60 -11.41
CA SER A 218 -1.27 -16.01 -12.74
C SER A 218 -0.99 -17.02 -13.86
N THR A 219 0.05 -17.84 -13.71
CA THR A 219 0.39 -18.91 -14.64
C THR A 219 -0.70 -19.99 -14.67
N LYS A 220 -1.17 -20.44 -13.49
CA LYS A 220 -2.25 -21.42 -13.36
C LYS A 220 -3.54 -20.95 -14.04
N ASP A 221 -3.88 -19.69 -13.86
CA ASP A 221 -5.14 -19.10 -14.34
C ASP A 221 -5.00 -18.54 -15.77
N GLY A 222 -3.85 -18.63 -16.40
CA GLY A 222 -3.58 -18.18 -17.78
C GLY A 222 -3.68 -16.68 -17.98
N CYS A 223 -3.43 -15.88 -16.93
CA CYS A 223 -3.49 -14.41 -17.00
C CYS A 223 -2.09 -13.78 -16.87
N SER A 224 -1.92 -12.59 -17.46
CA SER A 224 -0.67 -11.84 -17.36
C SER A 224 -0.51 -11.20 -15.98
N LEU A 225 0.69 -11.24 -15.42
CA LEU A 225 1.05 -10.54 -14.18
C LEU A 225 1.81 -9.26 -14.52
N ASN A 226 1.23 -8.10 -14.23
CA ASN A 226 1.85 -6.78 -14.41
C ASN A 226 2.48 -6.27 -13.09
N TRP A 227 2.94 -7.19 -12.26
CA TRP A 227 3.63 -6.87 -11.03
C TRP A 227 5.13 -6.97 -11.20
N ASP A 228 5.85 -6.12 -10.46
CA ASP A 228 7.30 -6.16 -10.39
C ASP A 228 7.77 -6.46 -8.97
N LYS A 229 8.98 -7.00 -8.85
CA LYS A 229 9.68 -7.14 -7.58
C LYS A 229 11.04 -6.45 -7.67
N TYR A 230 11.29 -5.49 -6.79
CA TYR A 230 12.59 -4.82 -6.67
C TYR A 230 13.21 -5.09 -5.30
N GLU A 231 14.50 -5.42 -5.31
CA GLU A 231 15.27 -5.69 -4.11
C GLU A 231 16.33 -4.61 -3.90
N VAL A 232 16.43 -4.08 -2.67
CA VAL A 232 17.42 -3.07 -2.28
C VAL A 232 18.49 -3.76 -1.45
N ALA A 233 19.67 -3.95 -2.02
CA ALA A 233 20.76 -4.69 -1.42
C ALA A 233 21.22 -4.04 -0.10
N GLY A 234 21.33 -4.85 0.96
CA GLY A 234 21.84 -4.44 2.27
C GLY A 234 20.93 -3.51 3.08
N VAL A 235 19.73 -3.17 2.60
CA VAL A 235 18.77 -2.36 3.34
C VAL A 235 17.91 -3.27 4.24
N ALA A 236 17.80 -2.89 5.51
CA ALA A 236 16.96 -3.54 6.51
C ALA A 236 15.56 -2.87 6.56
N HIS A 237 14.91 -2.85 7.74
CA HIS A 237 13.59 -2.24 7.92
C HIS A 237 13.66 -0.71 8.04
N GLU A 238 14.28 -0.06 7.05
CA GLU A 238 14.66 1.36 7.08
C GLU A 238 13.84 2.18 6.08
N TYR A 239 12.74 2.78 6.54
CA TYR A 239 11.81 3.51 5.67
C TYR A 239 12.47 4.61 4.83
N ALA A 240 13.47 5.33 5.36
CA ALA A 240 14.13 6.41 4.62
C ALA A 240 14.93 5.89 3.42
N LYS A 241 15.68 4.80 3.59
CA LYS A 241 16.40 4.15 2.47
C LYS A 241 15.43 3.53 1.47
N MET A 242 14.34 2.93 1.96
CA MET A 242 13.30 2.38 1.09
C MET A 242 12.54 3.49 0.33
N ALA A 243 12.31 4.67 0.92
CA ALA A 243 11.71 5.83 0.25
C ALA A 243 12.60 6.34 -0.88
N ALA A 244 13.91 6.54 -0.63
CA ALA A 244 14.87 6.96 -1.63
C ALA A 244 14.99 5.96 -2.81
N ALA A 245 14.93 4.65 -2.52
CA ALA A 245 14.90 3.62 -3.55
C ALA A 245 13.55 3.60 -4.29
N GLY A 246 12.43 3.77 -3.57
CA GLY A 246 11.08 3.86 -4.13
C GLY A 246 10.91 5.04 -5.09
N ALA A 247 11.52 6.18 -4.78
CA ALA A 247 11.50 7.36 -5.65
C ALA A 247 12.16 7.08 -7.00
N LYS A 248 13.24 6.29 -7.04
CA LYS A 248 13.91 5.88 -8.30
C LYS A 248 13.10 4.88 -9.13
N ILE A 249 12.21 4.14 -8.48
CA ILE A 249 11.32 3.18 -9.17
C ILE A 249 10.11 3.91 -9.76
N LEU A 250 9.63 4.94 -9.05
CA LEU A 250 8.43 5.66 -9.45
C LEU A 250 8.72 6.83 -10.40
N TYR A 251 9.89 7.47 -10.26
CA TYR A 251 10.21 8.73 -10.96
C TYR A 251 11.70 8.77 -11.45
#